data_4526b4af911ee4f6b78c01fb4dc00e8e
#
_entry.id   4526b4af911ee4f6b78c01fb4dc00e8e
#
_cell.length_a   1.000
_cell.length_b   1.000
_cell.length_c   1.000
_cell.angle_alpha   90.00
_cell.angle_beta   90.00
_cell.angle_gamma   90.00
#
_symmetry.space_group_name_H-M   'P 1'
#
loop_
_entity.id
_entity.type
_entity.pdbx_description
1 polymer ?
#
loop_
_entity_poly.entity_id
_entity_poly.type
_entity_poly.pdbx_seq_one_letter_code
_entity_poly.pdbx_strand_id
1 'polypeptide(L)'
;MFLIHVFGSNDYMYNKTAGLLQEATQAEVYAIDLRGHGQSEGNSGDVDYINQYVDDLADILRTIRKEKPNGKIIIAGHSMGGGVALRYVMAKQFEQPDGFLLFAPLIGHNSPAFPQTQANENIAEEPFMKIHIERIIGLTMLNEIENHDYDSLPVLFFNLPEAVPLRKYSHRANKSMTPDDYVAGLKSVNKPMLVIMGSEDEAFSSTATKEAILTNSNGAFQMIDKASHNGVRHNAQSFIFIKDWFSKL
;
A
#
# COMPACT_ATOMS: atom_id res chain seq x y z
N MET A 1 12.10 3.28 -10.43
CA MET A 1 11.10 3.43 -9.33
C MET A 1 9.93 2.52 -9.65
N PHE A 2 9.44 1.75 -8.65
CA PHE A 2 8.22 0.95 -8.78
C PHE A 2 7.08 1.67 -8.12
N LEU A 3 5.96 1.82 -8.80
CA LEU A 3 4.77 2.49 -8.31
C LEU A 3 3.64 1.45 -8.15
N ILE A 4 3.24 1.21 -6.90
CA ILE A 4 2.22 0.25 -6.50
C ILE A 4 0.92 1.00 -6.20
N HIS A 5 -0.17 0.53 -6.80
CA HIS A 5 -1.49 1.16 -6.74
C HIS A 5 -2.27 0.90 -5.44
N VAL A 6 -3.39 1.61 -5.28
CA VAL A 6 -4.38 1.44 -4.20
C VAL A 6 -5.33 0.26 -4.49
N PHE A 7 -6.18 -0.10 -3.53
CA PHE A 7 -7.30 -1.02 -3.69
C PHE A 7 -8.11 -0.75 -4.98
N GLY A 8 -8.54 -1.82 -5.65
CA GLY A 8 -9.45 -1.73 -6.77
C GLY A 8 -8.94 -0.96 -7.97
N SER A 9 -7.65 -0.63 -8.00
CA SER A 9 -7.00 0.16 -9.04
C SER A 9 -6.10 -0.71 -9.93
N ASN A 10 -5.44 -0.07 -10.87
CA ASN A 10 -4.48 -0.66 -11.80
C ASN A 10 -3.45 0.38 -12.25
N ASP A 11 -2.47 -0.05 -13.03
CA ASP A 11 -1.40 0.79 -13.58
C ASP A 11 -1.91 1.97 -14.41
N TYR A 12 -2.95 1.75 -15.24
CA TYR A 12 -3.53 2.78 -16.08
C TYR A 12 -4.03 4.00 -15.28
N MET A 13 -4.63 3.78 -14.11
CA MET A 13 -5.09 4.86 -13.22
C MET A 13 -3.91 5.61 -12.57
N TYR A 14 -2.70 5.08 -12.66
CA TYR A 14 -1.48 5.66 -12.10
C TYR A 14 -0.57 6.32 -13.16
N ASN A 15 -0.95 6.32 -14.45
CA ASN A 15 -0.17 6.95 -15.52
C ASN A 15 0.18 8.41 -15.23
N LYS A 16 -0.78 9.20 -14.75
CA LYS A 16 -0.53 10.60 -14.37
C LYS A 16 0.47 10.69 -13.22
N THR A 17 0.33 9.89 -12.18
CA THR A 17 1.26 9.87 -11.04
C THR A 17 2.66 9.45 -11.50
N ALA A 18 2.76 8.43 -12.35
CA ALA A 18 4.03 7.96 -12.91
C ALA A 18 4.72 9.06 -13.73
N GLY A 19 3.99 9.77 -14.59
CA GLY A 19 4.52 10.91 -15.35
C GLY A 19 5.05 12.04 -14.47
N LEU A 20 4.30 12.42 -13.42
CA LEU A 20 4.72 13.43 -12.46
C LEU A 20 5.95 13.01 -11.65
N LEU A 21 6.05 11.72 -11.27
CA LEU A 21 7.23 11.15 -10.61
C LEU A 21 8.45 11.20 -11.54
N GLN A 22 8.29 10.81 -12.82
CA GLN A 22 9.36 10.87 -13.81
C GLN A 22 9.82 12.31 -14.01
N GLU A 23 8.91 13.28 -14.13
CA GLU A 23 9.24 14.71 -14.27
C GLU A 23 10.02 15.22 -13.06
N ALA A 24 9.58 14.88 -11.84
CA ALA A 24 10.19 15.37 -10.60
C ALA A 24 11.57 14.76 -10.31
N THR A 25 11.78 13.49 -10.68
CA THR A 25 12.95 12.70 -10.26
C THR A 25 13.89 12.31 -11.39
N GLN A 26 13.46 12.42 -12.65
CA GLN A 26 14.14 11.91 -13.84
C GLN A 26 14.40 10.37 -13.78
N ALA A 27 13.71 9.66 -12.88
CA ALA A 27 13.81 8.21 -12.77
C ALA A 27 12.89 7.52 -13.79
N GLU A 28 13.25 6.34 -14.24
CA GLU A 28 12.30 5.45 -14.89
C GLU A 28 11.26 5.00 -13.88
N VAL A 29 9.98 5.12 -14.22
CA VAL A 29 8.86 4.73 -13.35
C VAL A 29 8.10 3.57 -13.99
N TYR A 30 7.99 2.47 -13.26
CA TYR A 30 7.23 1.30 -13.62
C TYR A 30 5.98 1.26 -12.72
N ALA A 31 4.83 1.65 -13.25
CA ALA A 31 3.56 1.39 -12.60
C ALA A 31 3.20 -0.07 -12.83
N ILE A 32 2.94 -0.82 -11.77
CA ILE A 32 2.68 -2.26 -11.84
C ILE A 32 1.27 -2.59 -11.45
N ASP A 33 0.67 -3.55 -12.14
CA ASP A 33 -0.52 -4.23 -11.66
C ASP A 33 -0.11 -5.34 -10.69
N LEU A 34 -0.57 -5.27 -9.45
CA LEU A 34 -0.41 -6.39 -8.52
C LEU A 34 -1.22 -7.61 -9.00
N ARG A 35 -0.82 -8.79 -8.61
CA ARG A 35 -1.57 -10.04 -8.86
C ARG A 35 -3.05 -9.87 -8.52
N GLY A 36 -3.93 -10.36 -9.41
CA GLY A 36 -5.38 -10.22 -9.27
C GLY A 36 -5.92 -8.82 -9.54
N HIS A 37 -5.11 -7.91 -10.14
CA HIS A 37 -5.49 -6.57 -10.53
C HIS A 37 -5.13 -6.31 -12.00
N GLY A 38 -5.83 -5.36 -12.61
CA GLY A 38 -5.54 -4.86 -13.95
C GLY A 38 -5.40 -5.98 -14.98
N GLN A 39 -4.24 -6.05 -15.62
CA GLN A 39 -3.90 -7.08 -16.61
C GLN A 39 -2.96 -8.17 -16.06
N SER A 40 -2.59 -8.11 -14.77
CA SER A 40 -1.80 -9.16 -14.16
C SER A 40 -2.62 -10.42 -13.93
N GLU A 41 -1.95 -11.56 -13.98
CA GLU A 41 -2.56 -12.87 -13.74
C GLU A 41 -3.10 -13.01 -12.30
N GLY A 42 -3.87 -14.07 -12.07
CA GLY A 42 -4.49 -14.40 -10.79
C GLY A 42 -5.99 -14.11 -10.76
N ASN A 43 -6.64 -14.57 -9.70
CA ASN A 43 -8.06 -14.31 -9.48
C ASN A 43 -8.26 -12.88 -8.97
N SER A 44 -9.29 -12.19 -9.48
CA SER A 44 -9.59 -10.82 -9.08
C SER A 44 -9.75 -10.67 -7.57
N GLY A 45 -8.91 -9.84 -6.95
CA GLY A 45 -8.91 -9.58 -5.50
C GLY A 45 -8.44 -10.76 -4.64
N ASP A 46 -7.69 -11.70 -5.21
CA ASP A 46 -7.17 -12.86 -4.51
C ASP A 46 -5.68 -13.07 -4.83
N VAL A 47 -5.04 -13.87 -4.00
CA VAL A 47 -3.67 -14.39 -4.16
C VAL A 47 -3.70 -15.88 -3.83
N ASP A 48 -2.66 -16.63 -4.17
CA ASP A 48 -2.65 -18.07 -3.91
C ASP A 48 -2.30 -18.40 -2.45
N TYR A 49 -1.49 -17.53 -1.82
CA TYR A 49 -1.09 -17.67 -0.40
C TYR A 49 -0.77 -16.31 0.23
N ILE A 50 -0.79 -16.23 1.55
CA ILE A 50 -0.39 -15.04 2.31
C ILE A 50 1.09 -14.74 2.01
N ASN A 51 1.45 -13.48 1.77
CA ASN A 51 2.75 -12.95 1.34
C ASN A 51 3.05 -13.01 -0.16
N GLN A 52 2.18 -13.54 -1.02
CA GLN A 52 2.49 -13.64 -2.45
C GLN A 52 2.80 -12.29 -3.10
N TYR A 53 2.18 -11.17 -2.67
CA TYR A 53 2.58 -9.84 -3.15
C TYR A 53 4.04 -9.50 -2.82
N VAL A 54 4.55 -9.97 -1.69
CA VAL A 54 5.96 -9.78 -1.30
C VAL A 54 6.88 -10.57 -2.22
N ASP A 55 6.53 -11.82 -2.52
CA ASP A 55 7.32 -12.68 -3.41
C ASP A 55 7.30 -12.14 -4.85
N ASP A 56 6.15 -11.70 -5.36
CA ASP A 56 6.02 -11.06 -6.67
C ASP A 56 6.92 -9.80 -6.76
N LEU A 57 6.93 -8.96 -5.73
CA LEU A 57 7.83 -7.80 -5.68
C LEU A 57 9.30 -8.21 -5.64
N ALA A 58 9.66 -9.27 -4.91
CA ALA A 58 11.03 -9.77 -4.86
C ALA A 58 11.51 -10.21 -6.25
N ASP A 59 10.66 -10.85 -7.03
CA ASP A 59 10.98 -11.27 -8.40
C ASP A 59 11.16 -10.07 -9.34
N ILE A 60 10.30 -9.07 -9.22
CA ILE A 60 10.41 -7.81 -9.96
C ILE A 60 11.74 -7.11 -9.62
N LEU A 61 12.04 -6.91 -8.33
CA LEU A 61 13.27 -6.23 -7.90
C LEU A 61 14.51 -6.98 -8.39
N ARG A 62 14.50 -8.31 -8.26
CA ARG A 62 15.60 -9.16 -8.75
C ARG A 62 15.83 -9.01 -10.26
N THR A 63 14.75 -8.96 -11.03
CA THR A 63 14.81 -8.79 -12.49
C THR A 63 15.42 -7.44 -12.85
N ILE A 64 14.94 -6.36 -12.26
CA ILE A 64 15.46 -5.01 -12.53
C ILE A 64 16.90 -4.86 -12.04
N ARG A 65 17.27 -5.45 -10.91
CA ARG A 65 18.65 -5.39 -10.42
C ARG A 65 19.63 -6.10 -11.39
N LYS A 66 19.19 -7.19 -12.03
CA LYS A 66 19.98 -7.85 -13.08
C LYS A 66 20.17 -6.97 -14.31
N GLU A 67 19.11 -6.26 -14.72
CA GLU A 67 19.17 -5.36 -15.88
C GLU A 67 19.96 -4.08 -15.60
N LYS A 68 19.86 -3.56 -14.35
CA LYS A 68 20.45 -2.30 -13.91
C LYS A 68 21.22 -2.47 -12.59
N PRO A 69 22.39 -3.14 -12.61
CA PRO A 69 23.11 -3.53 -11.37
C PRO A 69 23.46 -2.35 -10.46
N ASN A 70 23.74 -1.19 -11.04
CA ASN A 70 24.16 0.03 -10.31
C ASN A 70 23.02 1.05 -10.15
N GLY A 71 21.82 0.73 -10.62
CA GLY A 71 20.66 1.63 -10.53
C GLY A 71 20.06 1.64 -9.14
N LYS A 72 19.68 2.81 -8.61
CA LYS A 72 18.92 2.88 -7.37
C LYS A 72 17.48 2.42 -7.60
N ILE A 73 16.98 1.57 -6.71
CA ILE A 73 15.62 1.04 -6.73
C ILE A 73 14.81 1.70 -5.62
N ILE A 74 13.75 2.40 -5.98
CA ILE A 74 12.80 3.00 -5.04
C ILE A 74 11.45 2.29 -5.19
N ILE A 75 10.87 1.85 -4.08
CA ILE A 75 9.47 1.43 -4.04
C ILE A 75 8.61 2.63 -3.69
N ALA A 76 7.72 3.03 -4.61
CA ALA A 76 6.68 3.99 -4.37
C ALA A 76 5.35 3.26 -4.20
N GLY A 77 4.56 3.62 -3.19
CA GLY A 77 3.28 2.97 -2.94
C GLY A 77 2.22 3.95 -2.48
N HIS A 78 0.98 3.75 -2.95
CA HIS A 78 -0.16 4.53 -2.50
C HIS A 78 -1.12 3.64 -1.73
N SER A 79 -1.53 4.07 -0.51
CA SER A 79 -2.53 3.36 0.30
C SER A 79 -2.14 1.89 0.51
N MET A 80 -2.90 0.93 -0.03
CA MET A 80 -2.56 -0.50 -0.03
C MET A 80 -1.13 -0.76 -0.56
N GLY A 81 -0.73 -0.09 -1.65
CA GLY A 81 0.62 -0.24 -2.20
C GLY A 81 1.71 0.20 -1.23
N GLY A 82 1.43 1.19 -0.38
CA GLY A 82 2.31 1.57 0.73
C GLY A 82 2.40 0.48 1.80
N GLY A 83 1.29 -0.18 2.11
CA GLY A 83 1.25 -1.31 3.04
C GLY A 83 2.02 -2.52 2.53
N VAL A 84 1.86 -2.87 1.25
CA VAL A 84 2.64 -3.94 0.59
C VAL A 84 4.14 -3.62 0.63
N ALA A 85 4.54 -2.37 0.39
CA ALA A 85 5.94 -1.94 0.50
C ALA A 85 6.49 -2.11 1.93
N LEU A 86 5.69 -1.78 2.96
CA LEU A 86 6.07 -1.98 4.37
C LEU A 86 6.11 -3.46 4.76
N ARG A 87 5.23 -4.29 4.19
CA ARG A 87 5.30 -5.74 4.38
C ARG A 87 6.55 -6.33 3.71
N TYR A 88 6.88 -5.83 2.52
CA TYR A 88 8.08 -6.26 1.79
C TYR A 88 9.37 -6.02 2.58
N VAL A 89 9.53 -4.86 3.22
CA VAL A 89 10.76 -4.54 3.96
C VAL A 89 11.00 -5.49 5.16
N MET A 90 9.96 -6.13 5.67
CA MET A 90 10.07 -7.13 6.74
C MET A 90 10.67 -8.46 6.24
N ALA A 91 10.57 -8.76 4.96
CA ALA A 91 11.11 -9.96 4.32
C ALA A 91 12.61 -9.79 4.05
N LYS A 92 13.42 -9.86 5.12
CA LYS A 92 14.88 -9.57 5.11
C LYS A 92 15.70 -10.53 4.24
N GLN A 93 15.13 -11.67 3.86
CA GLN A 93 15.76 -12.64 2.95
C GLN A 93 15.82 -12.13 1.50
N PHE A 94 15.04 -11.13 1.14
CA PHE A 94 15.01 -10.54 -0.19
C PHE A 94 15.89 -9.30 -0.29
N GLU A 95 16.30 -8.97 -1.51
CA GLU A 95 17.02 -7.74 -1.80
C GLU A 95 16.18 -6.52 -1.40
N GLN A 96 16.76 -5.61 -0.63
CA GLN A 96 16.06 -4.42 -0.18
C GLN A 96 16.21 -3.27 -1.20
N PRO A 97 15.15 -2.45 -1.39
CA PRO A 97 15.25 -1.24 -2.21
C PRO A 97 16.17 -0.21 -1.54
N ASP A 98 16.55 0.81 -2.30
CA ASP A 98 17.39 1.90 -1.81
C ASP A 98 16.59 3.00 -1.10
N GLY A 99 15.26 3.00 -1.22
CA GLY A 99 14.38 3.94 -0.51
C GLY A 99 12.90 3.65 -0.75
N PHE A 100 12.04 4.35 0.02
CA PHE A 100 10.59 4.21 -0.02
C PHE A 100 9.93 5.58 -0.15
N LEU A 101 8.99 5.72 -1.09
CA LEU A 101 8.12 6.88 -1.27
C LEU A 101 6.67 6.45 -1.08
N LEU A 102 6.04 6.86 0.01
CA LEU A 102 4.71 6.39 0.37
C LEU A 102 3.69 7.53 0.37
N PHE A 103 2.65 7.39 -0.46
CA PHE A 103 1.52 8.29 -0.49
C PHE A 103 0.39 7.69 0.34
N ALA A 104 -0.05 8.39 1.38
CA ALA A 104 -1.17 7.98 2.24
C ALA A 104 -1.19 6.46 2.54
N PRO A 105 -0.11 5.88 3.09
CA PRO A 105 0.06 4.43 3.18
C PRO A 105 -0.89 3.78 4.19
N LEU A 106 -1.41 2.59 3.85
CA LEU A 106 -2.01 1.68 4.82
C LEU A 106 -0.89 1.04 5.66
N ILE A 107 -0.54 1.65 6.79
CA ILE A 107 0.62 1.21 7.59
C ILE A 107 0.38 -0.07 8.40
N GLY A 108 -0.87 -0.47 8.58
CA GLY A 108 -1.27 -1.69 9.31
C GLY A 108 -2.72 -1.62 9.76
N HIS A 109 -3.42 -2.75 9.73
CA HIS A 109 -4.80 -2.83 10.22
C HIS A 109 -4.92 -2.59 11.73
N ASN A 110 -3.85 -2.86 12.49
CA ASN A 110 -3.76 -2.61 13.92
C ASN A 110 -3.24 -1.20 14.26
N SER A 111 -3.05 -0.33 13.26
CA SER A 111 -2.52 1.01 13.48
C SER A 111 -3.59 1.98 13.98
N PRO A 112 -3.22 2.99 14.78
CA PRO A 112 -4.14 4.04 15.21
C PRO A 112 -4.60 4.96 14.06
N ALA A 113 -3.95 4.85 12.90
CA ALA A 113 -4.32 5.58 11.70
C ALA A 113 -5.56 5.02 11.01
N PHE A 114 -5.86 3.74 11.23
CA PHE A 114 -7.05 3.11 10.67
C PHE A 114 -8.30 3.66 11.35
N PRO A 115 -9.35 4.06 10.60
CA PRO A 115 -10.55 4.61 11.20
C PRO A 115 -11.13 3.63 12.21
N GLN A 116 -11.22 4.06 13.47
CA GLN A 116 -12.06 3.35 14.43
C GLN A 116 -13.49 3.49 13.91
N THR A 117 -14.10 2.42 13.47
CA THR A 117 -15.49 2.40 12.99
C THR A 117 -16.37 2.92 14.11
N GLN A 118 -16.66 4.21 14.11
CA GLN A 118 -17.86 4.69 14.77
C GLN A 118 -19.01 4.12 13.95
N ALA A 119 -19.73 3.18 14.53
CA ALA A 119 -21.02 2.76 14.03
C ALA A 119 -21.92 4.00 14.05
N ASN A 120 -21.89 4.77 12.99
CA ASN A 120 -22.88 5.82 12.76
C ASN A 120 -24.18 5.12 12.40
N GLU A 121 -25.03 4.91 13.40
CA GLU A 121 -26.33 4.26 13.33
C GLU A 121 -27.34 5.00 12.39
N ASN A 122 -26.93 6.09 11.74
CA ASN A 122 -27.81 6.97 10.96
C ASN A 122 -27.40 7.16 9.48
N ILE A 123 -26.63 6.25 8.87
CA ILE A 123 -26.32 6.40 7.44
C ILE A 123 -27.32 5.58 6.63
N ALA A 124 -28.23 6.30 5.94
CA ALA A 124 -29.24 5.73 5.01
C ALA A 124 -28.60 5.15 3.71
N GLU A 125 -27.31 5.29 3.52
CA GLU A 125 -26.58 4.78 2.36
C GLU A 125 -25.63 3.64 2.77
N GLU A 126 -25.55 2.61 1.94
CA GLU A 126 -24.59 1.52 2.16
C GLU A 126 -23.15 2.07 2.07
N PRO A 127 -22.26 1.70 3.03
CA PRO A 127 -20.89 2.18 3.04
C PRO A 127 -20.16 1.73 1.76
N PHE A 128 -19.24 2.58 1.28
CA PHE A 128 -18.40 2.25 0.10
C PHE A 128 -17.64 0.93 0.29
N MET A 129 -17.17 0.65 1.50
CA MET A 129 -16.44 -0.58 1.85
C MET A 129 -17.07 -1.22 3.08
N LYS A 130 -17.34 -2.53 2.98
CA LYS A 130 -17.78 -3.38 4.09
C LYS A 130 -16.69 -4.38 4.45
N ILE A 131 -16.30 -4.40 5.73
CA ILE A 131 -15.30 -5.32 6.27
C ILE A 131 -16.04 -6.40 7.07
N HIS A 132 -15.78 -7.66 6.76
CA HIS A 132 -16.35 -8.80 7.49
C HIS A 132 -15.42 -9.20 8.65
N ILE A 133 -15.49 -8.44 9.74
CA ILE A 133 -14.55 -8.54 10.88
C ILE A 133 -14.58 -9.94 11.51
N GLU A 134 -15.77 -10.51 11.73
CA GLU A 134 -15.92 -11.83 12.36
C GLU A 134 -15.22 -12.93 11.53
N ARG A 135 -15.30 -12.82 10.19
CA ARG A 135 -14.62 -13.74 9.29
C ARG A 135 -13.10 -13.55 9.34
N ILE A 136 -12.63 -12.30 9.39
CA ILE A 136 -11.19 -12.01 9.53
C ILE A 136 -10.67 -12.64 10.82
N ILE A 137 -11.37 -12.46 11.95
CA ILE A 137 -10.97 -13.03 13.24
C ILE A 137 -10.94 -14.56 13.16
N GLY A 138 -12.02 -15.20 12.67
CA GLY A 138 -12.09 -16.66 12.56
C GLY A 138 -11.00 -17.24 11.66
N LEU A 139 -10.73 -16.62 10.50
CA LEU A 139 -9.68 -17.08 9.59
C LEU A 139 -8.28 -16.84 10.17
N THR A 140 -8.05 -15.72 10.87
CA THR A 140 -6.79 -15.49 11.58
C THR A 140 -6.53 -16.56 12.64
N MET A 141 -7.55 -16.95 13.42
CA MET A 141 -7.42 -18.04 14.40
C MET A 141 -7.12 -19.39 13.73
N LEU A 142 -7.71 -19.65 12.56
CA LEU A 142 -7.36 -20.86 11.78
C LEU A 142 -5.92 -20.82 11.29
N ASN A 143 -5.43 -19.66 10.86
CA ASN A 143 -4.04 -19.52 10.42
C ASN A 143 -3.04 -19.72 11.57
N GLU A 144 -3.40 -19.38 12.84
CA GLU A 144 -2.55 -19.64 14.01
C GLU A 144 -2.31 -21.14 14.26
N ILE A 145 -3.21 -22.01 13.78
CA ILE A 145 -3.06 -23.48 13.83
C ILE A 145 -2.68 -24.07 12.45
N GLU A 146 -2.10 -23.24 11.57
CA GLU A 146 -1.62 -23.61 10.23
C GLU A 146 -2.72 -24.16 9.29
N ASN A 147 -3.99 -23.84 9.53
CA ASN A 147 -5.09 -24.15 8.62
C ASN A 147 -5.40 -22.97 7.70
N HIS A 148 -5.08 -23.13 6.41
CA HIS A 148 -5.23 -22.14 5.36
C HIS A 148 -6.32 -22.48 4.32
N ASP A 149 -7.09 -23.53 4.53
CA ASP A 149 -8.06 -24.05 3.56
C ASP A 149 -9.15 -23.04 3.18
N TYR A 150 -9.42 -22.08 4.07
CA TYR A 150 -10.50 -21.10 3.90
C TYR A 150 -9.99 -19.68 3.60
N ASP A 151 -8.70 -19.48 3.39
CA ASP A 151 -8.10 -18.16 3.20
C ASP A 151 -8.55 -17.44 1.92
N SER A 152 -9.13 -18.18 0.96
CA SER A 152 -9.75 -17.62 -0.25
C SER A 152 -11.11 -16.96 0.00
N LEU A 153 -11.70 -17.10 1.20
CA LEU A 153 -12.97 -16.47 1.51
C LEU A 153 -12.85 -14.94 1.52
N PRO A 154 -13.79 -14.22 0.88
CA PRO A 154 -13.74 -12.77 0.81
C PRO A 154 -14.06 -12.14 2.17
N VAL A 155 -13.28 -11.13 2.55
CA VAL A 155 -13.41 -10.38 3.81
C VAL A 155 -13.62 -8.89 3.62
N LEU A 156 -13.22 -8.33 2.47
CA LEU A 156 -13.50 -6.95 2.09
C LEU A 156 -14.47 -6.96 0.90
N PHE A 157 -15.46 -6.08 0.94
CA PHE A 157 -16.47 -5.92 -0.11
C PHE A 157 -16.62 -4.44 -0.43
N PHE A 158 -16.65 -4.10 -1.71
CA PHE A 158 -16.81 -2.73 -2.18
C PHE A 158 -18.16 -2.57 -2.86
N ASN A 159 -18.88 -1.52 -2.49
CA ASN A 159 -20.13 -1.11 -3.13
C ASN A 159 -19.82 -0.43 -4.47
N LEU A 160 -19.46 -1.23 -5.46
CA LEU A 160 -19.11 -0.82 -6.81
C LEU A 160 -20.09 -1.44 -7.82
N PRO A 161 -20.31 -0.79 -8.99
CA PRO A 161 -21.15 -1.35 -10.06
C PRO A 161 -20.69 -2.75 -10.47
N GLU A 162 -21.63 -3.57 -10.93
CA GLU A 162 -21.35 -4.95 -11.36
C GLU A 162 -20.31 -5.06 -12.49
N ALA A 163 -20.21 -4.03 -13.32
CA ALA A 163 -19.22 -3.95 -14.38
C ALA A 163 -17.78 -3.84 -13.88
N VAL A 164 -17.56 -3.49 -12.59
CA VAL A 164 -16.22 -3.42 -11.99
C VAL A 164 -15.84 -4.82 -11.52
N PRO A 165 -14.80 -5.46 -12.10
CA PRO A 165 -14.46 -6.85 -11.78
C PRO A 165 -13.94 -7.03 -10.35
N LEU A 166 -13.27 -6.01 -9.80
CA LEU A 166 -12.64 -6.07 -8.50
C LEU A 166 -13.52 -5.42 -7.43
N ARG A 167 -14.43 -6.19 -6.85
CA ARG A 167 -15.39 -5.74 -5.83
C ARG A 167 -15.22 -6.40 -4.47
N LYS A 168 -14.26 -7.30 -4.33
CA LYS A 168 -14.00 -8.04 -3.08
C LYS A 168 -12.56 -8.49 -3.01
N TYR A 169 -12.06 -8.64 -1.78
CA TYR A 169 -10.75 -9.24 -1.52
C TYR A 169 -10.87 -10.42 -0.56
N SER A 170 -10.08 -11.46 -0.83
CA SER A 170 -9.95 -12.62 0.04
C SER A 170 -9.22 -12.29 1.34
N HIS A 171 -9.32 -13.17 2.33
CA HIS A 171 -8.56 -13.05 3.58
C HIS A 171 -7.05 -13.04 3.31
N ARG A 172 -6.53 -13.96 2.50
CA ARG A 172 -5.11 -14.06 2.17
C ARG A 172 -4.60 -12.85 1.41
N ALA A 173 -5.39 -12.27 0.50
CA ALA A 173 -5.04 -11.01 -0.15
C ALA A 173 -5.02 -9.86 0.87
N ASN A 174 -6.06 -9.74 1.72
CA ASN A 174 -6.13 -8.72 2.77
C ASN A 174 -4.94 -8.80 3.74
N LYS A 175 -4.56 -10.00 4.18
CA LYS A 175 -3.38 -10.23 5.04
C LYS A 175 -2.07 -9.87 4.34
N SER A 176 -2.00 -10.00 3.01
CA SER A 176 -0.81 -9.70 2.22
C SER A 176 -0.61 -8.21 1.94
N MET A 177 -1.60 -7.36 2.21
CA MET A 177 -1.59 -5.93 1.86
C MET A 177 -0.79 -5.04 2.80
N THR A 178 -0.50 -5.49 4.02
CA THR A 178 0.09 -4.64 5.06
C THR A 178 0.80 -5.51 6.10
N PRO A 179 1.74 -4.95 6.89
CA PRO A 179 2.28 -5.63 8.07
C PRO A 179 1.18 -6.10 9.03
N ASP A 180 1.37 -7.26 9.65
CA ASP A 180 0.49 -7.74 10.72
C ASP A 180 0.63 -6.87 11.98
N ASP A 181 1.83 -6.32 12.21
CA ASP A 181 2.15 -5.33 13.24
C ASP A 181 2.79 -4.09 12.59
N TYR A 182 2.08 -2.96 12.64
CA TYR A 182 2.55 -1.71 12.04
C TYR A 182 3.85 -1.19 12.68
N VAL A 183 4.05 -1.40 13.98
CA VAL A 183 5.28 -0.99 14.69
C VAL A 183 6.48 -1.78 14.18
N ALA A 184 6.33 -3.10 14.07
CA ALA A 184 7.37 -3.97 13.52
C ALA A 184 7.66 -3.62 12.05
N GLY A 185 6.61 -3.36 11.25
CA GLY A 185 6.75 -2.93 9.86
C GLY A 185 7.56 -1.65 9.72
N LEU A 186 7.21 -0.60 10.47
CA LEU A 186 7.89 0.68 10.45
C LEU A 186 9.34 0.58 10.95
N LYS A 187 9.59 -0.16 12.04
CA LYS A 187 10.95 -0.39 12.58
C LYS A 187 11.85 -1.20 11.64
N SER A 188 11.27 -1.96 10.72
CA SER A 188 12.03 -2.72 9.73
C SER A 188 12.61 -1.83 8.61
N VAL A 189 12.10 -0.61 8.44
CA VAL A 189 12.57 0.33 7.42
C VAL A 189 13.91 0.93 7.86
N ASN A 190 15.00 0.48 7.24
CA ASN A 190 16.36 0.95 7.49
C ASN A 190 16.94 1.77 6.31
N LYS A 191 16.12 2.09 5.33
CA LYS A 191 16.45 2.90 4.15
C LYS A 191 15.71 4.24 4.20
N PRO A 192 16.15 5.26 3.48
CA PRO A 192 15.43 6.52 3.37
C PRO A 192 13.97 6.30 3.02
N MET A 193 13.06 6.90 3.78
CA MET A 193 11.62 6.84 3.54
C MET A 193 11.02 8.24 3.60
N LEU A 194 10.20 8.57 2.61
CA LEU A 194 9.35 9.76 2.60
C LEU A 194 7.88 9.33 2.59
N VAL A 195 7.12 9.78 3.57
CA VAL A 195 5.66 9.62 3.62
C VAL A 195 5.00 10.96 3.36
N ILE A 196 4.04 10.99 2.45
CA ILE A 196 3.26 12.18 2.09
C ILE A 196 1.78 11.87 2.26
N MET A 197 1.06 12.70 3.04
CA MET A 197 -0.37 12.57 3.25
C MET A 197 -1.09 13.89 3.10
N GLY A 198 -2.36 13.84 2.74
CA GLY A 198 -3.24 14.99 2.72
C GLY A 198 -3.78 15.32 4.10
N SER A 199 -4.02 16.60 4.42
CA SER A 199 -4.67 16.99 5.68
C SER A 199 -6.15 16.64 5.71
N GLU A 200 -6.77 16.43 4.55
CA GLU A 200 -8.17 16.02 4.37
C GLU A 200 -8.27 14.57 3.86
N ASP A 201 -7.32 13.72 4.29
CA ASP A 201 -7.35 12.28 3.96
C ASP A 201 -8.58 11.64 4.62
N GLU A 202 -9.50 11.14 3.79
CA GLU A 202 -10.77 10.56 4.22
C GLU A 202 -10.66 9.06 4.56
N ALA A 203 -9.53 8.43 4.22
CA ALA A 203 -9.32 7.00 4.45
C ALA A 203 -8.57 6.71 5.76
N PHE A 204 -7.55 7.54 6.07
CA PHE A 204 -6.70 7.34 7.25
C PHE A 204 -6.48 8.64 8.01
N SER A 205 -6.30 8.54 9.34
CA SER A 205 -5.91 9.67 10.16
C SER A 205 -4.48 10.09 9.86
N SER A 206 -4.32 11.23 9.17
CA SER A 206 -3.01 11.79 8.81
C SER A 206 -2.18 12.16 10.04
N THR A 207 -2.81 12.62 11.11
CA THR A 207 -2.16 12.95 12.39
C THR A 207 -1.63 11.69 13.07
N ALA A 208 -2.44 10.65 13.18
CA ALA A 208 -2.04 9.39 13.79
C ALA A 208 -0.97 8.67 12.95
N THR A 209 -1.07 8.74 11.61
CA THR A 209 -0.02 8.21 10.72
C THR A 209 1.30 8.96 10.92
N LYS A 210 1.28 10.30 10.99
CA LYS A 210 2.46 11.10 11.26
C LYS A 210 3.13 10.68 12.56
N GLU A 211 2.37 10.57 13.64
CA GLU A 211 2.89 10.14 14.95
C GLU A 211 3.50 8.74 14.86
N ALA A 212 2.80 7.79 14.24
CA ALA A 212 3.29 6.43 14.07
C ALA A 212 4.62 6.37 13.30
N ILE A 213 4.73 7.10 12.17
CA ILE A 213 5.96 7.18 11.35
C ILE A 213 7.12 7.76 12.15
N LEU A 214 6.93 8.92 12.78
CA LEU A 214 8.00 9.63 13.49
C LEU A 214 8.44 8.92 14.76
N THR A 215 7.54 8.14 15.40
CA THR A 215 7.86 7.37 16.60
C THR A 215 8.57 6.06 16.30
N ASN A 216 8.22 5.39 15.19
CA ASN A 216 8.63 4.01 14.95
C ASN A 216 9.59 3.86 13.76
N SER A 217 10.01 4.94 13.11
CA SER A 217 10.97 4.90 12.00
C SER A 217 11.81 6.17 11.94
N ASN A 218 12.84 6.16 11.08
CA ASN A 218 13.61 7.34 10.70
C ASN A 218 13.07 8.01 9.43
N GLY A 219 11.83 7.70 9.05
CA GLY A 219 11.18 8.25 7.86
C GLY A 219 10.83 9.74 8.02
N ALA A 220 10.91 10.48 6.91
CA ALA A 220 10.38 11.83 6.82
C ALA A 220 8.87 11.81 6.55
N PHE A 221 8.15 12.77 7.10
CA PHE A 221 6.71 12.93 6.89
C PHE A 221 6.38 14.33 6.40
N GLN A 222 5.54 14.44 5.36
CA GLN A 222 5.04 15.71 4.83
C GLN A 222 3.50 15.70 4.77
N MET A 223 2.90 16.74 5.36
CA MET A 223 1.45 16.99 5.27
C MET A 223 1.17 17.97 4.14
N ILE A 224 0.25 17.62 3.24
CA ILE A 224 -0.20 18.49 2.16
C ILE A 224 -1.56 19.08 2.56
N ASP A 225 -1.59 20.40 2.71
CA ASP A 225 -2.82 21.10 3.10
C ASP A 225 -3.93 20.90 2.06
N LYS A 226 -5.17 20.66 2.54
CA LYS A 226 -6.38 20.46 1.73
C LYS A 226 -6.30 19.35 0.67
N ALA A 227 -5.35 18.45 0.79
CA ALA A 227 -5.29 17.30 -0.09
C ALA A 227 -6.08 16.12 0.51
N SER A 228 -6.86 15.44 -0.34
CA SER A 228 -7.56 14.20 -0.03
C SER A 228 -6.63 12.99 -0.15
N HIS A 229 -7.11 11.81 0.22
CA HIS A 229 -6.41 10.52 0.08
C HIS A 229 -5.83 10.30 -1.32
N ASN A 230 -6.64 10.53 -2.35
CA ASN A 230 -6.20 10.40 -3.74
C ASN A 230 -5.54 11.68 -4.29
N GLY A 231 -5.92 12.86 -3.80
CA GLY A 231 -5.41 14.16 -4.26
C GLY A 231 -3.93 14.35 -3.99
N VAL A 232 -3.42 13.79 -2.90
CA VAL A 232 -2.01 13.91 -2.47
C VAL A 232 -1.01 13.48 -3.55
N ARG A 233 -1.32 12.47 -4.36
CA ARG A 233 -0.45 11.96 -5.43
C ARG A 233 -0.47 12.79 -6.73
N HIS A 234 -1.26 13.86 -6.76
CA HIS A 234 -1.33 14.80 -7.90
C HIS A 234 -1.11 16.25 -7.50
N ASN A 235 -0.87 16.52 -6.21
CA ASN A 235 -0.65 17.86 -5.70
C ASN A 235 0.77 18.34 -6.02
N ALA A 236 0.92 19.53 -6.57
CA ALA A 236 2.22 20.09 -6.97
C ALA A 236 3.23 20.17 -5.80
N GLN A 237 2.75 20.47 -4.59
CA GLN A 237 3.62 20.55 -3.41
C GLN A 237 4.21 19.17 -3.04
N SER A 238 3.48 18.07 -3.26
CA SER A 238 4.01 16.73 -3.07
C SER A 238 5.27 16.49 -3.89
N PHE A 239 5.27 16.96 -5.15
CA PHE A 239 6.40 16.75 -6.06
C PHE A 239 7.59 17.67 -5.77
N ILE A 240 7.38 18.83 -5.14
CA ILE A 240 8.47 19.65 -4.59
C ILE A 240 9.21 18.88 -3.50
N PHE A 241 8.49 18.30 -2.54
CA PHE A 241 9.10 17.49 -1.48
C PHE A 241 9.76 16.21 -2.01
N ILE A 242 9.15 15.55 -2.99
CA ILE A 242 9.72 14.36 -3.63
C ILE A 242 11.04 14.70 -4.33
N LYS A 243 11.09 15.78 -5.09
CA LYS A 243 12.31 16.23 -5.79
C LYS A 243 13.44 16.51 -4.80
N ASP A 244 13.15 17.26 -3.73
CA ASP A 244 14.14 17.56 -2.68
C ASP A 244 14.64 16.27 -1.98
N TRP A 245 13.73 15.40 -1.58
CA TRP A 245 14.08 14.11 -0.95
C TRP A 245 14.90 13.21 -1.88
N PHE A 246 14.46 13.06 -3.12
CA PHE A 246 15.12 12.19 -4.10
C PHE A 246 16.53 12.66 -4.45
N SER A 247 16.78 13.98 -4.45
CA SER A 247 18.10 14.56 -4.71
C SER A 247 19.14 14.24 -3.63
N LYS A 248 18.70 13.78 -2.45
CA LYS A 248 19.53 13.45 -1.29
C LYS A 248 19.81 11.93 -1.16
N LEU A 249 19.22 11.12 -2.03
CA LEU A 249 19.45 9.68 -2.10
C LEU A 249 20.76 9.39 -2.83
#